data_86cbc11305029050a96caa2ec19ac241
#
_entry.id   86cbc11305029050a96caa2ec19ac241
#
_cell.length_a   1.000
_cell.length_b   1.000
_cell.length_c   1.000
_cell.angle_alpha   90.00
_cell.angle_beta   90.00
_cell.angle_gamma   90.00
#
_symmetry.space_group_name_H-M   'P 1'
#
loop_
_entity.id
_entity.type
_entity.pdbx_description
1 polymer ?
#
loop_
_entity_poly.entity_id
_entity_poly.type
_entity_poly.pdbx_seq_one_letter_code
_entity_poly.pdbx_strand_id
1 'polypeptide(L)'
;MSRINSNVPSMIAQRVNAGNQMALSSTLEKLSTGFRINRGSDSPAGLIISENLRGEIKGINAAIGNAQRAEQVMNVAEGGLQEISSMLVEVQSLVGQSANEAGLSVEEKEPNQLQIDHILATIDRIANSVSFQGTKLLNGNFDYTLSGSYTAA
;
A
#
# COMPACT_ATOMS: atom_id res chain seq x y z
N MET A 1 21.86 -29.36 -67.19
CA MET A 1 21.87 -30.80 -66.90
C MET A 1 21.04 -31.06 -65.66
N SER A 2 19.84 -31.62 -65.80
CA SER A 2 19.05 -32.03 -64.62
C SER A 2 19.64 -33.33 -64.06
N ARG A 3 20.16 -33.25 -62.85
CA ARG A 3 20.58 -34.42 -62.12
C ARG A 3 19.34 -35.16 -61.61
N ILE A 4 19.18 -36.41 -62.00
CA ILE A 4 18.01 -37.24 -61.74
C ILE A 4 17.89 -37.61 -60.26
N ASN A 5 18.98 -37.52 -59.48
CA ASN A 5 19.04 -37.93 -58.06
C ASN A 5 18.95 -36.78 -57.04
N SER A 6 18.88 -35.52 -57.44
CA SER A 6 18.75 -34.37 -56.53
C SER A 6 18.00 -33.21 -57.17
N ASN A 7 16.81 -32.89 -56.62
CA ASN A 7 16.02 -31.76 -57.05
C ASN A 7 16.37 -30.54 -56.15
N VAL A 8 17.40 -29.78 -56.59
CA VAL A 8 17.88 -28.60 -55.84
C VAL A 8 16.76 -27.54 -55.62
N PRO A 9 15.87 -27.22 -56.59
CA PRO A 9 14.74 -26.35 -56.34
C PRO A 9 13.81 -26.85 -55.25
N SER A 10 13.51 -28.15 -55.22
CA SER A 10 12.67 -28.71 -54.16
C SER A 10 13.31 -28.61 -52.76
N MET A 11 14.62 -28.84 -52.66
CA MET A 11 15.37 -28.69 -51.40
C MET A 11 15.40 -27.23 -50.94
N ILE A 12 15.51 -26.26 -51.85
CA ILE A 12 15.41 -24.84 -51.54
C ILE A 12 14.00 -24.48 -51.04
N ALA A 13 12.95 -24.96 -51.74
CA ALA A 13 11.58 -24.73 -51.37
C ALA A 13 11.26 -25.31 -49.96
N GLN A 14 11.74 -26.54 -49.66
CA GLN A 14 11.57 -27.12 -48.33
C GLN A 14 12.28 -26.32 -47.24
N ARG A 15 13.51 -25.85 -47.49
CA ARG A 15 14.25 -25.01 -46.54
C ARG A 15 13.54 -23.68 -46.26
N VAL A 16 13.05 -23.01 -47.33
CA VAL A 16 12.30 -21.76 -47.20
C VAL A 16 11.00 -22.00 -46.44
N ASN A 17 10.26 -23.07 -46.74
CA ASN A 17 9.03 -23.41 -46.03
C ASN A 17 9.28 -23.70 -44.54
N ALA A 18 10.31 -24.43 -44.21
CA ALA A 18 10.72 -24.70 -42.81
C ALA A 18 11.06 -23.39 -42.08
N GLY A 19 11.79 -22.46 -42.74
CA GLY A 19 12.10 -21.15 -42.21
C GLY A 19 10.84 -20.30 -41.95
N ASN A 20 9.89 -20.31 -42.89
CA ASN A 20 8.61 -19.60 -42.73
C ASN A 20 7.77 -20.17 -41.62
N GLN A 21 7.73 -21.50 -41.43
CA GLN A 21 7.02 -22.12 -40.31
C GLN A 21 7.63 -21.75 -38.98
N MET A 22 8.96 -21.72 -38.84
CA MET A 22 9.64 -21.28 -37.64
C MET A 22 9.33 -19.80 -37.31
N ALA A 23 9.38 -18.92 -38.32
CA ALA A 23 9.07 -17.51 -38.17
C ALA A 23 7.61 -17.29 -37.78
N LEU A 24 6.67 -18.02 -38.39
CA LEU A 24 5.26 -17.98 -38.04
C LEU A 24 5.02 -18.43 -36.59
N SER A 25 5.62 -19.55 -36.17
CA SER A 25 5.51 -20.06 -34.81
C SER A 25 6.03 -19.04 -33.78
N SER A 26 7.20 -18.44 -34.05
CA SER A 26 7.76 -17.38 -33.20
C SER A 26 6.86 -16.15 -33.10
N THR A 27 6.26 -15.74 -34.22
CA THR A 27 5.35 -14.59 -34.25
C THR A 27 4.05 -14.88 -33.50
N LEU A 28 3.50 -16.09 -33.65
CA LEU A 28 2.31 -16.53 -32.91
C LEU A 28 2.59 -16.60 -31.41
N GLU A 29 3.76 -17.08 -30.99
CA GLU A 29 4.18 -17.07 -29.59
C GLU A 29 4.22 -15.64 -29.02
N LYS A 30 4.83 -14.69 -29.75
CA LYS A 30 4.89 -13.27 -29.36
C LYS A 30 3.49 -12.63 -29.28
N LEU A 31 2.62 -12.97 -30.20
CA LEU A 31 1.24 -12.45 -30.23
C LEU A 31 0.42 -13.05 -29.08
N SER A 32 0.57 -14.32 -28.79
CA SER A 32 -0.16 -15.02 -27.72
C SER A 32 0.24 -14.55 -26.33
N THR A 33 1.54 -14.32 -26.11
CA THR A 33 2.09 -13.84 -24.83
C THR A 33 1.99 -12.34 -24.64
N GLY A 34 1.87 -11.59 -25.74
CA GLY A 34 1.93 -10.13 -25.74
C GLY A 34 3.35 -9.57 -25.51
N PHE A 35 4.36 -10.43 -25.41
CA PHE A 35 5.75 -10.02 -25.17
C PHE A 35 6.60 -10.16 -26.42
N ARG A 36 7.43 -9.17 -26.68
CA ARG A 36 8.40 -9.19 -27.80
C ARG A 36 9.56 -10.16 -27.53
N ILE A 37 9.96 -10.31 -26.27
CA ILE A 37 11.05 -11.16 -25.80
C ILE A 37 10.44 -12.22 -24.87
N ASN A 38 10.42 -13.46 -25.31
CA ASN A 38 9.89 -14.60 -24.57
C ASN A 38 10.98 -15.55 -24.11
N ARG A 39 12.06 -15.61 -24.87
CA ARG A 39 13.16 -16.56 -24.63
C ARG A 39 14.50 -15.83 -24.62
N GLY A 40 15.46 -16.41 -23.90
CA GLY A 40 16.84 -15.92 -23.88
C GLY A 40 17.49 -15.88 -25.27
N SER A 41 17.02 -16.73 -26.21
CA SER A 41 17.47 -16.72 -27.62
C SER A 41 17.04 -15.48 -28.38
N ASP A 42 15.93 -14.84 -28.01
CA ASP A 42 15.44 -13.61 -28.68
C ASP A 42 16.32 -12.41 -28.36
N SER A 43 16.71 -12.26 -27.10
CA SER A 43 17.65 -11.23 -26.61
C SER A 43 18.04 -11.55 -25.17
N PRO A 44 19.22 -12.11 -24.88
CA PRO A 44 19.65 -12.43 -23.52
C PRO A 44 19.70 -11.20 -22.61
N ALA A 45 20.29 -10.12 -23.09
CA ALA A 45 20.36 -8.84 -22.35
C ALA A 45 18.99 -8.22 -22.13
N GLY A 46 18.12 -8.25 -23.13
CA GLY A 46 16.75 -7.74 -23.03
C GLY A 46 15.90 -8.54 -22.06
N LEU A 47 16.10 -9.86 -21.96
CA LEU A 47 15.40 -10.70 -21.01
C LEU A 47 15.79 -10.33 -19.57
N ILE A 48 17.09 -10.19 -19.27
CA ILE A 48 17.57 -9.80 -17.94
C ILE A 48 16.98 -8.45 -17.51
N ILE A 49 17.04 -7.46 -18.41
CA ILE A 49 16.47 -6.13 -18.14
C ILE A 49 14.96 -6.22 -17.89
N SER A 50 14.25 -7.00 -18.72
CA SER A 50 12.80 -7.17 -18.56
C SER A 50 12.43 -7.84 -17.24
N GLU A 51 13.17 -8.85 -16.81
CA GLU A 51 12.92 -9.52 -15.53
C GLU A 51 13.26 -8.62 -14.33
N ASN A 52 14.34 -7.83 -14.41
CA ASN A 52 14.65 -6.83 -13.40
C ASN A 52 13.54 -5.78 -13.26
N LEU A 53 13.07 -5.23 -14.38
CA LEU A 53 11.96 -4.27 -14.38
C LEU A 53 10.66 -4.88 -13.85
N ARG A 54 10.38 -6.16 -14.16
CA ARG A 54 9.23 -6.87 -13.58
C ARG A 54 9.37 -7.04 -12.07
N GLY A 55 10.58 -7.29 -11.58
CA GLY A 55 10.89 -7.32 -10.16
C GLY A 55 10.63 -5.97 -9.48
N GLU A 56 11.11 -4.88 -10.09
CA GLU A 56 10.88 -3.51 -9.62
C GLU A 56 9.38 -3.15 -9.60
N ILE A 57 8.65 -3.45 -10.68
CA ILE A 57 7.20 -3.21 -10.74
C ILE A 57 6.47 -3.97 -9.64
N LYS A 58 6.83 -5.23 -9.35
CA LYS A 58 6.25 -5.99 -8.24
C LYS A 58 6.57 -5.34 -6.89
N GLY A 59 7.81 -4.86 -6.71
CA GLY A 59 8.22 -4.12 -5.51
C GLY A 59 7.43 -2.83 -5.33
N ILE A 60 7.26 -2.04 -6.39
CA ILE A 60 6.47 -0.81 -6.38
C ILE A 60 4.99 -1.10 -6.06
N ASN A 61 4.39 -2.12 -6.67
CA ASN A 61 3.01 -2.50 -6.39
C ASN A 61 2.82 -2.95 -4.92
N ALA A 62 3.79 -3.65 -4.35
CA ALA A 62 3.78 -3.99 -2.93
C ALA A 62 3.90 -2.74 -2.04
N ALA A 63 4.76 -1.78 -2.42
CA ALA A 63 4.90 -0.51 -1.71
C ALA A 63 3.60 0.33 -1.77
N ILE A 64 2.92 0.37 -2.92
CA ILE A 64 1.61 1.02 -3.07
C ILE A 64 0.58 0.36 -2.13
N GLY A 65 0.53 -0.97 -2.09
CA GLY A 65 -0.38 -1.69 -1.19
C GLY A 65 -0.07 -1.43 0.29
N ASN A 66 1.19 -1.25 0.66
CA ASN A 66 1.58 -0.87 2.01
C ASN A 66 1.20 0.58 2.33
N ALA A 67 1.37 1.52 1.38
CA ALA A 67 0.95 2.90 1.52
C ALA A 67 -0.57 3.02 1.71
N GLN A 68 -1.35 2.29 0.94
CA GLN A 68 -2.82 2.24 1.09
C GLN A 68 -3.25 1.71 2.46
N ARG A 69 -2.55 0.71 2.99
CA ARG A 69 -2.80 0.23 4.37
C ARG A 69 -2.44 1.27 5.42
N ALA A 70 -1.33 1.98 5.24
CA ALA A 70 -0.94 3.07 6.14
C ALA A 70 -1.98 4.19 6.12
N GLU A 71 -2.50 4.55 4.95
CA GLU A 71 -3.60 5.52 4.81
C GLU A 71 -4.85 5.07 5.57
N GLN A 72 -5.23 3.80 5.49
CA GLN A 72 -6.37 3.27 6.25
C GLN A 72 -6.15 3.37 7.77
N VAL A 73 -4.93 3.07 8.25
CA VAL A 73 -4.57 3.23 9.67
C VAL A 73 -4.69 4.69 10.10
N MET A 74 -4.17 5.61 9.27
CA MET A 74 -4.23 7.05 9.56
C MET A 74 -5.68 7.56 9.60
N ASN A 75 -6.53 7.13 8.66
CA ASN A 75 -7.95 7.51 8.63
C ASN A 75 -8.71 7.04 9.88
N VAL A 76 -8.41 5.83 10.37
CA VAL A 76 -9.00 5.32 11.63
C VAL A 76 -8.51 6.12 12.83
N ALA A 77 -7.22 6.44 12.90
CA ALA A 77 -6.65 7.25 13.97
C ALA A 77 -7.20 8.69 13.94
N GLU A 78 -7.30 9.30 12.75
CA GLU A 78 -7.86 10.63 12.55
C GLU A 78 -9.32 10.71 13.01
N GLY A 79 -10.15 9.72 12.65
CA GLY A 79 -11.53 9.65 13.13
C GLY A 79 -11.62 9.62 14.67
N GLY A 80 -10.76 8.82 15.32
CA GLY A 80 -10.69 8.79 16.79
C GLY A 80 -10.22 10.10 17.41
N LEU A 81 -9.21 10.75 16.80
CA LEU A 81 -8.69 12.04 17.26
C LEU A 81 -9.69 13.17 17.07
N GLN A 82 -10.48 13.14 16.00
CA GLN A 82 -11.53 14.15 15.76
C GLN A 82 -12.62 14.08 16.82
N GLU A 83 -13.02 12.87 17.24
CA GLU A 83 -13.99 12.69 18.33
C GLU A 83 -13.42 13.15 19.67
N ILE A 84 -12.17 12.79 19.99
CA ILE A 84 -11.48 13.30 21.19
C ILE A 84 -11.37 14.81 21.18
N SER A 85 -11.04 15.44 20.03
CA SER A 85 -10.94 16.88 19.89
C SER A 85 -12.27 17.58 20.15
N SER A 86 -13.39 17.04 19.65
CA SER A 86 -14.71 17.61 19.92
C SER A 86 -15.09 17.54 21.41
N MET A 87 -14.77 16.44 22.07
CA MET A 87 -14.97 16.29 23.52
C MET A 87 -14.09 17.25 24.35
N LEU A 88 -12.85 17.46 23.92
CA LEU A 88 -11.96 18.43 24.60
C LEU A 88 -12.47 19.87 24.47
N VAL A 89 -13.08 20.24 23.34
CA VAL A 89 -13.74 21.54 23.17
C VAL A 89 -14.94 21.67 24.13
N GLU A 90 -15.70 20.61 24.32
CA GLU A 90 -16.81 20.59 25.30
C GLU A 90 -16.29 20.74 26.73
N VAL A 91 -15.23 19.99 27.11
CA VAL A 91 -14.56 20.17 28.42
C VAL A 91 -14.08 21.60 28.60
N GLN A 92 -13.45 22.20 27.59
CA GLN A 92 -13.00 23.59 27.64
C GLN A 92 -14.17 24.57 27.86
N SER A 93 -15.30 24.32 27.24
CA SER A 93 -16.54 25.14 27.44
C SER A 93 -17.04 25.00 28.88
N LEU A 94 -17.14 23.79 29.43
CA LEU A 94 -17.58 23.54 30.81
C LEU A 94 -16.64 24.16 31.86
N VAL A 95 -15.31 24.02 31.62
CA VAL A 95 -14.31 24.67 32.47
C VAL A 95 -14.46 26.20 32.43
N GLY A 96 -14.67 26.78 31.23
CA GLY A 96 -14.89 28.19 31.08
C GLY A 96 -16.15 28.68 31.81
N GLN A 97 -17.23 27.93 31.78
CA GLN A 97 -18.45 28.19 32.53
C GLN A 97 -18.22 28.11 34.04
N SER A 98 -17.52 27.06 34.49
CA SER A 98 -17.23 26.83 35.94
C SER A 98 -16.24 27.84 36.51
N ALA A 99 -15.37 28.44 35.68
CA ALA A 99 -14.43 29.49 36.08
C ALA A 99 -15.09 30.86 36.28
N ASN A 100 -16.34 31.05 35.86
CA ASN A 100 -17.07 32.28 36.04
C ASN A 100 -17.65 32.35 37.48
N GLU A 101 -16.88 32.96 38.40
CA GLU A 101 -17.25 33.05 39.81
C GLU A 101 -18.45 33.94 40.09
N ALA A 102 -18.81 34.83 39.15
CA ALA A 102 -19.86 35.84 39.35
C ALA A 102 -21.29 35.35 39.04
N GLY A 103 -21.44 34.14 38.46
CA GLY A 103 -22.73 33.68 37.95
C GLY A 103 -23.19 32.29 38.35
N LEU A 104 -22.33 31.45 38.96
CA LEU A 104 -22.71 30.07 39.35
C LEU A 104 -22.65 29.86 40.85
N SER A 105 -23.70 29.25 41.40
CA SER A 105 -23.70 28.71 42.75
C SER A 105 -22.83 27.51 42.87
N VAL A 106 -22.39 27.14 44.10
CA VAL A 106 -21.61 25.93 44.38
C VAL A 106 -22.36 24.67 43.92
N GLU A 107 -23.69 24.68 43.99
CA GLU A 107 -24.58 23.59 43.58
C GLU A 107 -24.63 23.38 42.06
N GLU A 108 -24.31 24.41 41.25
CA GLU A 108 -24.24 24.33 39.78
C GLU A 108 -22.84 23.93 39.27
N LYS A 109 -21.80 24.06 40.11
CA LYS A 109 -20.43 23.63 39.74
C LYS A 109 -20.26 22.12 39.87
N GLU A 110 -20.96 21.45 40.79
CA GLU A 110 -20.88 19.98 40.99
C GLU A 110 -21.38 19.18 39.79
N PRO A 111 -22.54 19.47 39.14
CA PRO A 111 -22.95 18.86 37.90
C PRO A 111 -21.95 19.05 36.73
N ASN A 112 -21.36 20.23 36.62
CA ASN A 112 -20.37 20.51 35.57
C ASN A 112 -19.10 19.67 35.77
N GLN A 113 -18.64 19.48 37.02
CA GLN A 113 -17.52 18.59 37.32
C GLN A 113 -17.84 17.13 36.98
N LEU A 114 -19.03 16.65 37.34
CA LEU A 114 -19.49 15.29 37.01
C LEU A 114 -19.53 15.11 35.46
N GLN A 115 -19.96 16.10 34.72
CA GLN A 115 -19.98 16.02 33.27
C GLN A 115 -18.57 15.99 32.67
N ILE A 116 -17.64 16.78 33.21
CA ILE A 116 -16.22 16.73 32.81
C ILE A 116 -15.64 15.34 33.08
N ASP A 117 -15.87 14.75 34.25
CA ASP A 117 -15.38 13.42 34.59
C ASP A 117 -15.94 12.33 33.65
N HIS A 118 -17.21 12.44 33.26
CA HIS A 118 -17.82 11.55 32.27
C HIS A 118 -17.23 11.71 30.88
N ILE A 119 -16.91 12.93 30.46
CA ILE A 119 -16.27 13.18 29.15
C ILE A 119 -14.84 12.61 29.17
N LEU A 120 -14.08 12.83 30.24
CA LEU A 120 -12.73 12.27 30.39
C LEU A 120 -12.73 10.73 30.35
N ALA A 121 -13.66 10.09 31.07
CA ALA A 121 -13.84 8.64 31.02
C ALA A 121 -14.23 8.15 29.61
N THR A 122 -14.95 8.94 28.86
CA THR A 122 -15.32 8.63 27.47
C THR A 122 -14.13 8.78 26.53
N ILE A 123 -13.29 9.81 26.72
CA ILE A 123 -12.03 9.99 25.98
C ILE A 123 -11.10 8.79 26.21
N ASP A 124 -10.93 8.36 27.45
CA ASP A 124 -10.12 7.16 27.79
C ASP A 124 -10.66 5.89 27.12
N ARG A 125 -11.98 5.74 27.08
CA ARG A 125 -12.62 4.62 26.40
C ARG A 125 -12.39 4.67 24.88
N ILE A 126 -12.50 5.84 24.26
CA ILE A 126 -12.22 6.00 22.82
C ILE A 126 -10.76 5.72 22.52
N ALA A 127 -9.82 6.29 23.28
CA ALA A 127 -8.39 6.06 23.12
C ALA A 127 -8.03 4.56 23.22
N ASN A 128 -8.75 3.82 24.06
CA ASN A 128 -8.57 2.38 24.21
C ASN A 128 -9.39 1.52 23.23
N SER A 129 -10.40 2.07 22.55
CA SER A 129 -11.24 1.33 21.60
C SER A 129 -10.75 1.45 20.16
N VAL A 130 -10.14 2.59 19.79
CA VAL A 130 -9.63 2.83 18.44
C VAL A 130 -8.47 1.88 18.15
N SER A 131 -8.74 0.92 17.28
CA SER A 131 -7.76 -0.11 16.93
C SER A 131 -7.85 -0.47 15.44
N PHE A 132 -6.73 -0.86 14.87
CA PHE A 132 -6.64 -1.39 13.51
C PHE A 132 -5.98 -2.76 13.55
N GLN A 133 -6.67 -3.79 13.06
CA GLN A 133 -6.23 -5.20 13.08
C GLN A 133 -5.74 -5.69 14.47
N GLY A 134 -6.42 -5.24 15.54
CA GLY A 134 -6.09 -5.62 16.92
C GLY A 134 -4.99 -4.78 17.58
N THR A 135 -4.35 -3.87 16.85
CA THR A 135 -3.36 -2.93 17.41
C THR A 135 -4.06 -1.63 17.76
N LYS A 136 -3.97 -1.21 19.02
CA LYS A 136 -4.52 0.06 19.49
C LYS A 136 -3.65 1.22 19.00
N LEU A 137 -4.28 2.28 18.47
CA LEU A 137 -3.56 3.37 17.82
C LEU A 137 -3.34 4.58 18.73
N LEU A 138 -4.25 4.82 19.71
CA LEU A 138 -4.30 6.05 20.50
C LEU A 138 -3.99 5.86 22.00
N ASN A 139 -3.62 4.66 22.43
CA ASN A 139 -3.36 4.37 23.83
C ASN A 139 -1.90 4.62 24.29
N GLY A 140 -1.08 5.26 23.46
CA GLY A 140 0.33 5.53 23.78
C GLY A 140 1.29 4.37 23.52
N ASN A 141 0.80 3.17 23.16
CA ASN A 141 1.64 2.00 22.89
C ASN A 141 2.06 1.89 21.41
N PHE A 142 1.58 2.80 20.55
CA PHE A 142 2.01 2.89 19.17
C PHE A 142 3.30 3.74 19.09
N ASP A 143 4.35 3.22 19.72
CA ASP A 143 5.68 3.86 19.69
C ASP A 143 6.39 3.47 18.40
N TYR A 144 6.73 4.49 17.60
CA TYR A 144 7.50 4.32 16.38
C TYR A 144 8.98 4.17 16.74
N THR A 145 9.38 2.94 17.09
CA THR A 145 10.78 2.63 17.32
C THR A 145 11.53 2.64 15.98
N LEU A 146 12.17 3.75 15.65
CA LEU A 146 13.18 3.81 14.58
C LEU A 146 14.40 3.01 15.03
N SER A 147 14.42 1.70 14.81
CA SER A 147 15.60 0.88 14.92
C SER A 147 16.49 1.09 13.67
N GLY A 148 17.05 2.27 13.53
CA GLY A 148 18.10 2.57 12.57
C GLY A 148 19.44 2.11 13.13
N SER A 149 19.94 0.96 12.71
CA SER A 149 21.34 0.59 12.90
C SER A 149 22.18 1.51 12.02
N TYR A 150 22.70 2.58 12.60
CA TYR A 150 23.77 3.36 11.97
C TYR A 150 25.07 2.56 12.14
N THR A 151 25.46 1.82 11.11
CA THR A 151 26.83 1.36 11.00
C THR A 151 27.64 2.56 10.50
N ALA A 152 28.30 3.28 11.44
CA ALA A 152 29.31 4.25 11.07
C ALA A 152 30.45 3.52 10.38
N ALA A 153 30.76 3.88 9.12
CA ALA A 153 31.94 3.47 8.39
C ALA A 153 33.14 4.35 8.76
#